data_cd90bd11246789908a9a4b0d03499b90
#
_entry.id   cd90bd11246789908a9a4b0d03499b90
#
_cell.length_a   1.000
_cell.length_b   1.000
_cell.length_c   1.000
_cell.angle_alpha   90.00
_cell.angle_beta   90.00
_cell.angle_gamma   90.00
#
_symmetry.space_group_name_H-M   'P 1'
#
loop_
_entity.id
_entity.type
_entity.pdbx_description
1 polymer ?
#
loop_
_entity_poly.entity_id
_entity_poly.type
_entity_poly.pdbx_seq_one_letter_code
_entity_poly.pdbx_strand_id
1 'polypeptide(L)'
;MTELVKFMDDHACAHKWVPGKFVIVDNTVTYHSRQTFKGLRKSLAAIGKGTKPVTDKTTHLVLKTGDRIPSVGLGLWKIPKTDCENAVFSAIQSGYRLLDGACDYGNEVEVGHGIKKALDAGVCKREDLFIVSKLWHTFHRPEHVEEGCRKTLKDLGVDYLDLYLIHFPIALKYVPIDVKYPPEWTTPESPSGKPEMILDEGVTYA
;
A
#
# COMPACT_ATOMS: atom_id res chain seq x y z
N MET A 1 -2.42 -18.55 -21.74
CA MET A 1 -2.62 -18.68 -20.30
C MET A 1 -2.05 -20.00 -19.75
N THR A 2 -2.12 -21.09 -20.49
CA THR A 2 -1.66 -22.43 -20.08
C THR A 2 -0.15 -22.59 -19.91
N GLU A 3 0.67 -22.00 -20.78
CA GLU A 3 2.15 -22.15 -20.70
C GLU A 3 2.78 -21.37 -19.54
N LEU A 4 2.29 -20.16 -19.24
CA LEU A 4 2.79 -19.36 -18.12
C LEU A 4 2.46 -20.04 -16.78
N VAL A 5 1.23 -20.55 -16.63
CA VAL A 5 0.82 -21.27 -15.41
C VAL A 5 1.66 -22.53 -15.22
N LYS A 6 1.90 -23.31 -16.28
CA LYS A 6 2.75 -24.49 -16.21
C LYS A 6 4.20 -24.15 -15.85
N PHE A 7 4.77 -23.10 -16.45
CA PHE A 7 6.11 -22.61 -16.10
C PHE A 7 6.20 -22.24 -14.63
N MET A 8 5.19 -21.54 -14.09
CA MET A 8 5.14 -21.13 -12.69
C MET A 8 5.04 -22.34 -11.75
N ASP A 9 4.22 -23.33 -12.08
CA ASP A 9 4.07 -24.55 -11.29
C ASP A 9 5.34 -25.39 -11.29
N ASP A 10 6.00 -25.52 -12.45
CA ASP A 10 7.24 -26.30 -12.61
C ASP A 10 8.44 -25.67 -11.85
N HIS A 11 8.40 -24.35 -11.58
CA HIS A 11 9.47 -23.62 -10.89
C HIS A 11 9.08 -23.15 -9.48
N ALA A 12 7.89 -23.54 -9.00
CA ALA A 12 7.43 -23.15 -7.68
C ALA A 12 8.22 -23.83 -6.56
N CYS A 13 8.74 -23.04 -5.64
CA CYS A 13 9.37 -23.52 -4.42
C CYS A 13 8.36 -23.48 -3.27
N ALA A 14 7.86 -24.64 -2.83
CA ALA A 14 6.94 -24.71 -1.71
C ALA A 14 7.68 -24.59 -0.38
N HIS A 15 7.35 -23.56 0.43
CA HIS A 15 7.91 -23.38 1.76
C HIS A 15 6.95 -23.88 2.84
N LYS A 16 7.40 -24.82 3.66
CA LYS A 16 6.67 -25.28 4.84
C LYS A 16 6.89 -24.32 6.00
N TRP A 17 5.84 -23.61 6.38
CA TRP A 17 5.89 -22.66 7.48
C TRP A 17 6.00 -23.35 8.83
N VAL A 18 6.93 -22.85 9.65
CA VAL A 18 7.13 -23.27 11.04
C VAL A 18 7.03 -22.02 11.91
N PRO A 19 6.38 -22.07 13.08
CA PRO A 19 6.32 -20.93 13.99
C PRO A 19 7.69 -20.31 14.27
N GLY A 20 7.79 -18.99 14.23
CA GLY A 20 9.03 -18.24 14.43
C GLY A 20 9.97 -18.15 13.22
N LYS A 21 9.62 -18.75 12.07
CA LYS A 21 10.35 -18.55 10.82
C LYS A 21 9.73 -17.44 9.96
N PHE A 22 10.58 -16.71 9.27
CA PHE A 22 10.19 -15.75 8.23
C PHE A 22 10.96 -16.07 6.95
N VAL A 23 10.37 -15.68 5.82
CA VAL A 23 10.98 -15.81 4.49
C VAL A 23 11.06 -14.43 3.88
N ILE A 24 12.26 -14.09 3.41
CA ILE A 24 12.49 -12.90 2.61
C ILE A 24 12.42 -13.34 1.14
N VAL A 25 11.60 -12.65 0.35
CA VAL A 25 11.38 -12.98 -1.06
C VAL A 25 11.73 -11.76 -1.90
N ASP A 26 12.56 -11.95 -2.91
CA ASP A 26 12.85 -10.92 -3.89
C ASP A 26 11.74 -10.85 -4.93
N ASN A 27 10.89 -9.83 -4.84
CA ASN A 27 9.76 -9.62 -5.74
C ASN A 27 10.17 -9.20 -7.16
N THR A 28 11.44 -8.90 -7.40
CA THR A 28 11.91 -8.55 -8.75
C THR A 28 12.12 -9.78 -9.62
N VAL A 29 12.32 -10.94 -9.01
CA VAL A 29 12.63 -12.21 -9.67
C VAL A 29 11.69 -13.34 -9.27
N THR A 30 10.74 -13.09 -8.37
CA THR A 30 9.82 -14.11 -7.86
C THR A 30 8.37 -13.71 -8.05
N TYR A 31 7.55 -14.70 -8.35
CA TYR A 31 6.11 -14.57 -8.40
C TYR A 31 5.49 -15.30 -7.20
N HIS A 32 4.52 -14.66 -6.54
CA HIS A 32 3.88 -15.24 -5.37
C HIS A 32 2.52 -15.81 -5.72
N SER A 33 2.30 -17.08 -5.41
CA SER A 33 0.99 -17.66 -5.38
C SER A 33 0.69 -18.32 -4.04
N ARG A 34 -0.56 -18.62 -3.78
CA ARG A 34 -1.00 -19.24 -2.55
C ARG A 34 -1.77 -20.50 -2.84
N GLN A 35 -1.31 -21.63 -2.28
CA GLN A 35 -2.10 -22.84 -2.23
C GLN A 35 -3.23 -22.74 -1.20
N THR A 36 -4.30 -23.50 -1.39
CA THR A 36 -5.43 -23.58 -0.45
C THR A 36 -4.95 -24.07 0.91
N PHE A 37 -5.43 -23.48 2.00
CA PHE A 37 -5.12 -23.91 3.36
C PHE A 37 -6.37 -23.92 4.23
N LYS A 38 -6.35 -24.71 5.29
CA LYS A 38 -7.40 -24.76 6.33
C LYS A 38 -6.85 -24.19 7.64
N GLY A 39 -7.64 -23.36 8.34
CA GLY A 39 -7.31 -22.80 9.64
C GLY A 39 -7.00 -21.28 9.63
N LEU A 40 -6.79 -20.73 10.83
CA LEU A 40 -6.43 -19.32 11.02
C LEU A 40 -4.97 -19.07 10.62
N ARG A 41 -4.73 -18.06 9.80
CA ARG A 41 -3.40 -17.63 9.38
C ARG A 41 -3.28 -16.11 9.44
N LYS A 42 -2.20 -15.63 10.04
CA LYS A 42 -1.74 -14.25 9.90
C LYS A 42 -0.48 -14.25 9.02
N SER A 43 -0.49 -13.48 7.94
CA SER A 43 0.70 -13.24 7.11
C SER A 43 1.07 -11.77 7.21
N LEU A 44 2.29 -11.49 7.60
CA LEU A 44 2.90 -10.17 7.52
C LEU A 44 3.79 -10.18 6.28
N ALA A 45 3.54 -9.29 5.33
CA ALA A 45 4.37 -9.09 4.17
C ALA A 45 5.01 -7.70 4.23
N ALA A 46 6.34 -7.66 4.18
CA ALA A 46 7.08 -6.44 3.92
C ALA A 46 7.65 -6.55 2.51
N ILE A 47 7.40 -5.57 1.66
CA ILE A 47 7.88 -5.56 0.27
C ILE A 47 9.07 -4.59 0.21
N GLY A 48 10.24 -5.14 -0.08
CA GLY A 48 11.46 -4.37 -0.28
C GLY A 48 12.17 -4.84 -1.55
N LYS A 49 12.83 -3.94 -2.26
CA LYS A 49 13.66 -4.30 -3.41
C LYS A 49 15.04 -4.73 -2.94
N GLY A 50 15.24 -6.04 -2.75
CA GLY A 50 16.56 -6.60 -2.48
C GLY A 50 17.39 -6.66 -3.77
N THR A 51 18.41 -5.83 -3.88
CA THR A 51 19.27 -5.83 -5.07
C THR A 51 20.65 -6.44 -4.84
N LYS A 52 20.98 -6.84 -3.61
CA LYS A 52 22.23 -7.58 -3.24
C LYS A 52 22.07 -8.18 -1.84
N PRO A 53 22.89 -9.19 -1.45
CA PRO A 53 23.02 -9.56 -0.05
C PRO A 53 23.33 -8.31 0.75
N VAL A 54 22.62 -8.09 1.86
CA VAL A 54 22.80 -6.91 2.72
C VAL A 54 24.15 -7.06 3.44
N THR A 55 25.21 -6.82 2.69
CA THR A 55 26.55 -6.59 3.24
C THR A 55 26.78 -5.12 3.54
N ASP A 56 25.89 -4.25 3.05
CA ASP A 56 25.95 -2.82 3.26
C ASP A 56 24.80 -2.39 4.20
N LYS A 57 25.17 -1.61 5.23
CA LYS A 57 24.26 -1.06 6.25
C LYS A 57 23.41 0.10 5.70
N THR A 58 23.08 0.11 4.42
CA THR A 58 22.23 1.15 3.83
C THR A 58 20.80 1.00 4.33
N THR A 59 20.45 1.79 5.32
CA THR A 59 19.08 1.88 5.84
C THR A 59 18.14 2.61 4.88
N HIS A 60 18.67 3.24 3.84
CA HIS A 60 17.94 4.04 2.85
C HIS A 60 18.44 3.82 1.43
N LEU A 61 17.54 3.88 0.47
CA LEU A 61 17.85 4.00 -0.95
C LEU A 61 17.78 5.47 -1.36
N VAL A 62 18.67 5.89 -2.25
CA VAL A 62 18.64 7.24 -2.82
C VAL A 62 17.93 7.17 -4.17
N LEU A 63 16.85 7.92 -4.31
CA LEU A 63 16.09 8.03 -5.55
C LEU A 63 16.84 8.93 -6.56
N LYS A 64 16.44 8.89 -7.83
CA LYS A 64 17.03 9.76 -8.88
C LYS A 64 16.86 11.26 -8.59
N THR A 65 15.84 11.61 -7.82
CA THR A 65 15.55 12.98 -7.35
C THR A 65 16.50 13.45 -6.25
N GLY A 66 17.28 12.54 -5.64
CA GLY A 66 18.09 12.81 -4.46
C GLY A 66 17.40 12.49 -3.15
N ASP A 67 16.10 12.23 -3.15
CA ASP A 67 15.34 11.88 -1.96
C ASP A 67 15.76 10.52 -1.41
N ARG A 68 15.63 10.35 -0.10
CA ARG A 68 16.02 9.13 0.60
C ARG A 68 14.79 8.37 1.05
N ILE A 69 14.58 7.17 0.54
CA ILE A 69 13.51 6.27 0.96
C ILE A 69 14.06 5.18 1.88
N PRO A 70 13.46 4.95 3.07
CA PRO A 70 13.85 3.82 3.91
C PRO A 70 13.73 2.49 3.16
N SER A 71 14.73 1.61 3.31
CA SER A 71 14.75 0.32 2.60
C SER A 71 13.78 -0.71 3.16
N VAL A 72 13.22 -0.45 4.35
CA VAL A 72 12.21 -1.30 5.00
C VAL A 72 11.05 -0.43 5.44
N GLY A 73 9.83 -0.86 5.15
CA GLY A 73 8.59 -0.17 5.51
C GLY A 73 7.52 -1.11 6.07
N LEU A 74 6.51 -0.52 6.71
CA LEU A 74 5.30 -1.20 7.15
C LEU A 74 4.21 -1.05 6.08
N GLY A 75 3.76 -2.18 5.51
CA GLY A 75 2.57 -2.20 4.66
C GLY A 75 1.29 -2.20 5.52
N LEU A 76 0.34 -1.34 5.17
CA LEU A 76 -0.86 -1.07 5.96
C LEU A 76 -2.11 -1.79 5.44
N TRP A 77 -2.01 -2.49 4.31
CA TRP A 77 -3.14 -3.21 3.74
C TRP A 77 -3.64 -4.32 4.67
N LYS A 78 -4.95 -4.38 4.86
CA LYS A 78 -5.65 -5.36 5.70
C LYS A 78 -5.30 -5.32 7.19
N ILE A 79 -4.71 -4.25 7.68
CA ILE A 79 -4.69 -4.00 9.12
C ILE A 79 -6.10 -3.54 9.52
N PRO A 80 -6.79 -4.25 10.45
CA PRO A 80 -8.12 -3.84 10.90
C PRO A 80 -8.07 -2.46 11.54
N LYS A 81 -9.12 -1.65 11.34
CA LYS A 81 -9.22 -0.30 11.93
C LYS A 81 -8.98 -0.31 13.43
N THR A 82 -9.55 -1.29 14.14
CA THR A 82 -9.40 -1.46 15.59
C THR A 82 -7.96 -1.62 16.07
N ASP A 83 -7.09 -2.13 15.20
CA ASP A 83 -5.70 -2.45 15.55
C ASP A 83 -4.72 -1.46 14.93
N CYS A 84 -5.18 -0.68 13.94
CA CYS A 84 -4.32 0.08 13.03
C CYS A 84 -3.53 1.17 13.76
N GLU A 85 -4.18 1.99 14.62
CA GLU A 85 -3.51 3.02 15.42
C GLU A 85 -2.35 2.43 16.23
N ASN A 86 -2.62 1.35 16.97
CA ASN A 86 -1.60 0.73 17.80
C ASN A 86 -0.51 0.03 17.01
N ALA A 87 -0.85 -0.57 15.85
CA ALA A 87 0.12 -1.20 14.97
C ALA A 87 1.10 -0.17 14.39
N VAL A 88 0.58 0.98 13.93
CA VAL A 88 1.40 2.08 13.41
C VAL A 88 2.28 2.67 14.49
N PHE A 89 1.71 2.99 15.66
CA PHE A 89 2.47 3.52 16.79
C PHE A 89 3.61 2.58 17.21
N SER A 90 3.32 1.28 17.38
CA SER A 90 4.31 0.27 17.77
C SER A 90 5.39 0.08 16.71
N ALA A 91 5.05 0.15 15.43
CA ALA A 91 6.02 0.08 14.35
C ALA A 91 6.99 1.27 14.38
N ILE A 92 6.47 2.50 14.55
CA ILE A 92 7.30 3.71 14.65
C ILE A 92 8.21 3.62 15.89
N GLN A 93 7.69 3.17 17.03
CA GLN A 93 8.51 2.90 18.25
C GLN A 93 9.62 1.88 17.99
N SER A 94 9.35 0.87 17.17
CA SER A 94 10.29 -0.19 16.81
C SER A 94 11.31 0.24 15.76
N GLY A 95 11.24 1.49 15.27
CA GLY A 95 12.20 2.05 14.33
C GLY A 95 11.75 2.06 12.87
N TYR A 96 10.53 1.61 12.53
CA TYR A 96 9.98 1.82 11.19
C TYR A 96 9.85 3.30 10.90
N ARG A 97 10.23 3.70 9.68
CA ARG A 97 10.13 5.09 9.21
C ARG A 97 9.40 5.23 7.88
N LEU A 98 9.13 4.14 7.18
CA LEU A 98 8.30 4.11 5.97
C LEU A 98 6.97 3.43 6.29
N LEU A 99 5.87 4.10 5.93
CA LEU A 99 4.50 3.60 6.06
C LEU A 99 3.87 3.57 4.66
N ASP A 100 3.51 2.38 4.18
CA ASP A 100 2.93 2.17 2.86
C ASP A 100 1.41 1.98 2.96
N GLY A 101 0.68 3.08 2.76
CA GLY A 101 -0.77 3.17 2.79
C GLY A 101 -1.41 3.33 1.42
N ALA A 102 -2.74 3.34 1.40
CA ALA A 102 -3.57 3.74 0.27
C ALA A 102 -4.99 4.09 0.76
N CYS A 103 -5.68 4.99 0.08
CA CYS A 103 -7.06 5.34 0.42
C CYS A 103 -8.01 4.13 0.34
N ASP A 104 -7.78 3.22 -0.61
CA ASP A 104 -8.54 1.97 -0.77
C ASP A 104 -8.47 1.03 0.45
N TYR A 105 -7.42 1.14 1.26
CA TYR A 105 -7.30 0.30 2.45
C TYR A 105 -8.31 0.67 3.54
N GLY A 106 -8.92 1.84 3.44
CA GLY A 106 -10.01 2.31 4.30
C GLY A 106 -9.61 2.60 5.73
N ASN A 107 -8.32 2.66 6.05
CA ASN A 107 -7.78 2.81 7.40
C ASN A 107 -6.87 4.05 7.57
N GLU A 108 -6.87 5.00 6.60
CA GLU A 108 -5.98 6.16 6.65
C GLU A 108 -6.20 7.03 7.90
N VAL A 109 -7.43 7.15 8.40
CA VAL A 109 -7.74 7.91 9.63
C VAL A 109 -7.03 7.29 10.83
N GLU A 110 -7.13 5.98 10.98
CA GLU A 110 -6.51 5.23 12.08
C GLU A 110 -4.97 5.22 11.94
N VAL A 111 -4.45 5.18 10.71
CA VAL A 111 -3.01 5.39 10.44
C VAL A 111 -2.58 6.77 10.93
N GLY A 112 -3.34 7.82 10.59
CA GLY A 112 -3.11 9.18 11.04
C GLY A 112 -3.08 9.30 12.57
N HIS A 113 -4.01 8.64 13.27
CA HIS A 113 -4.01 8.60 14.72
C HIS A 113 -2.73 7.96 15.29
N GLY A 114 -2.26 6.86 14.69
CA GLY A 114 -1.02 6.20 15.10
C GLY A 114 0.22 7.06 14.86
N ILE A 115 0.28 7.76 13.72
CA ILE A 115 1.32 8.74 13.42
C ILE A 115 1.31 9.86 14.45
N LYS A 116 0.16 10.51 14.64
CA LYS A 116 0.01 11.60 15.60
C LYS A 116 0.45 11.19 17.00
N LYS A 117 0.04 10.03 17.46
CA LYS A 117 0.43 9.46 18.75
C LYS A 117 1.95 9.31 18.89
N ALA A 118 2.63 8.88 17.82
CA ALA A 118 4.08 8.76 17.83
C ALA A 118 4.80 10.13 17.86
N LEU A 119 4.29 11.11 17.11
CA LEU A 119 4.81 12.48 17.11
C LEU A 119 4.59 13.16 18.46
N ASP A 120 3.39 13.06 19.03
CA ASP A 120 3.05 13.64 20.34
C ASP A 120 3.88 13.01 21.48
N ALA A 121 4.20 11.72 21.37
CA ALA A 121 5.09 11.03 22.32
C ALA A 121 6.58 11.32 22.11
N GLY A 122 6.95 12.13 21.11
CA GLY A 122 8.33 12.47 20.81
C GLY A 122 9.18 11.30 20.32
N VAL A 123 8.56 10.23 19.79
CA VAL A 123 9.28 9.06 19.26
C VAL A 123 10.08 9.42 18.00
N CYS A 124 9.54 10.31 17.18
CA CYS A 124 10.17 10.85 15.98
C CYS A 124 9.49 12.17 15.61
N LYS A 125 10.04 12.88 14.61
CA LYS A 125 9.41 14.05 13.98
C LYS A 125 8.76 13.64 12.67
N ARG A 126 7.91 14.52 12.09
CA ARG A 126 7.25 14.26 10.79
C ARG A 126 8.28 14.05 9.66
N GLU A 127 9.36 14.82 9.68
CA GLU A 127 10.43 14.75 8.68
C GLU A 127 11.25 13.45 8.75
N ASP A 128 11.16 12.69 9.84
CA ASP A 128 11.79 11.37 9.96
C ASP A 128 10.96 10.27 9.28
N LEU A 129 9.68 10.53 9.02
CA LEU A 129 8.76 9.56 8.43
C LEU A 129 8.68 9.72 6.92
N PHE A 130 8.64 8.61 6.22
CA PHE A 130 8.35 8.51 4.78
C PHE A 130 6.95 7.90 4.61
N ILE A 131 5.96 8.76 4.35
CA ILE A 131 4.55 8.38 4.26
C ILE A 131 4.16 8.25 2.80
N VAL A 132 3.70 7.05 2.43
CA VAL A 132 3.23 6.73 1.07
C VAL A 132 1.73 6.54 1.10
N SER A 133 1.04 7.11 0.13
CA SER A 133 -0.32 6.74 -0.21
C SER A 133 -0.52 6.67 -1.72
N LYS A 134 -1.72 6.32 -2.17
CA LYS A 134 -1.96 5.97 -3.56
C LYS A 134 -3.28 6.55 -4.06
N LEU A 135 -3.23 7.16 -5.24
CA LEU A 135 -4.38 7.65 -5.99
C LEU A 135 -5.22 6.46 -6.48
N TRP A 136 -6.50 6.46 -6.15
CA TRP A 136 -7.42 5.43 -6.59
C TRP A 136 -7.90 5.66 -8.03
N HIS A 137 -8.36 4.60 -8.65
CA HIS A 137 -8.73 4.54 -10.07
C HIS A 137 -9.79 5.52 -10.50
N THR A 138 -10.72 5.88 -9.60
CA THR A 138 -11.81 6.81 -9.89
C THR A 138 -11.38 8.27 -9.91
N PHE A 139 -10.13 8.58 -9.49
CA PHE A 139 -9.59 9.95 -9.42
C PHE A 139 -8.50 10.22 -10.46
N HIS A 140 -8.33 9.38 -11.49
CA HIS A 140 -7.23 9.51 -12.45
C HIS A 140 -7.38 10.67 -13.44
N ARG A 141 -8.56 11.26 -13.60
CA ARG A 141 -8.69 12.49 -14.39
C ARG A 141 -7.98 13.65 -13.69
N PRO A 142 -7.25 14.50 -14.42
CA PRO A 142 -6.48 15.61 -13.83
C PRO A 142 -7.29 16.47 -12.84
N GLU A 143 -8.54 16.75 -13.16
CA GLU A 143 -9.46 17.55 -12.33
C GLU A 143 -9.80 16.90 -10.98
N HIS A 144 -9.62 15.59 -10.82
CA HIS A 144 -9.95 14.83 -9.60
C HIS A 144 -8.72 14.41 -8.79
N VAL A 145 -7.51 14.50 -9.36
CA VAL A 145 -6.27 14.10 -8.67
C VAL A 145 -6.07 14.87 -7.37
N GLU A 146 -6.28 16.19 -7.42
CA GLU A 146 -6.10 17.06 -6.25
C GLU A 146 -7.11 16.73 -5.15
N GLU A 147 -8.38 16.46 -5.51
CA GLU A 147 -9.43 16.06 -4.57
C GLU A 147 -9.05 14.79 -3.81
N GLY A 148 -8.63 13.75 -4.54
CA GLY A 148 -8.19 12.49 -3.94
C GLY A 148 -6.98 12.68 -3.02
N CYS A 149 -5.99 13.46 -3.43
CA CYS A 149 -4.81 13.75 -2.63
C CYS A 149 -5.17 14.53 -1.35
N ARG A 150 -5.98 15.58 -1.45
CA ARG A 150 -6.43 16.35 -0.29
C ARG A 150 -7.24 15.52 0.71
N LYS A 151 -8.06 14.60 0.22
CA LYS A 151 -8.81 13.68 1.09
C LYS A 151 -7.86 12.79 1.89
N THR A 152 -6.87 12.18 1.23
CA THR A 152 -5.83 11.38 1.87
C THR A 152 -5.06 12.17 2.93
N LEU A 153 -4.58 13.39 2.61
CA LEU A 153 -3.89 14.27 3.57
C LEU A 153 -4.75 14.56 4.80
N LYS A 154 -6.04 14.86 4.57
CA LYS A 154 -7.01 15.12 5.65
C LYS A 154 -7.21 13.89 6.53
N ASP A 155 -7.35 12.70 5.94
CA ASP A 155 -7.59 11.46 6.69
C ASP A 155 -6.37 11.04 7.50
N LEU A 156 -5.17 11.17 6.93
CA LEU A 156 -3.91 10.94 7.62
C LEU A 156 -3.55 12.02 8.64
N GLY A 157 -4.18 13.20 8.56
CA GLY A 157 -3.86 14.34 9.43
C GLY A 157 -2.44 14.87 9.23
N VAL A 158 -1.95 14.87 7.98
CA VAL A 158 -0.60 15.37 7.62
C VAL A 158 -0.68 16.43 6.53
N ASP A 159 0.34 17.29 6.47
CA ASP A 159 0.40 18.40 5.51
C ASP A 159 0.98 18.00 4.15
N TYR A 160 1.74 16.92 4.10
CA TYR A 160 2.34 16.40 2.88
C TYR A 160 2.52 14.87 2.93
N LEU A 161 2.62 14.27 1.74
CA LEU A 161 3.08 12.89 1.51
C LEU A 161 4.51 12.93 0.97
N ASP A 162 5.31 11.94 1.35
CA ASP A 162 6.67 11.78 0.81
C ASP A 162 6.62 11.11 -0.57
N LEU A 163 5.59 10.30 -0.82
CA LEU A 163 5.34 9.68 -2.13
C LEU A 163 3.84 9.47 -2.33
N TYR A 164 3.33 9.90 -3.48
CA TYR A 164 1.97 9.62 -3.91
C TYR A 164 1.99 8.87 -5.23
N LEU A 165 1.46 7.66 -5.25
CA LEU A 165 1.54 6.73 -6.38
C LEU A 165 0.18 6.62 -7.09
N ILE A 166 0.19 6.35 -8.38
CA ILE A 166 -0.96 5.76 -9.07
C ILE A 166 -1.06 4.30 -8.60
N HIS A 167 -2.22 3.93 -7.98
CA HIS A 167 -2.35 2.61 -7.35
C HIS A 167 -2.24 1.47 -8.36
N PHE A 168 -2.92 1.61 -9.50
CA PHE A 168 -2.79 0.72 -10.66
C PHE A 168 -3.03 1.54 -11.94
N PRO A 169 -2.45 1.18 -13.09
CA PRO A 169 -2.61 1.91 -14.35
C PRO A 169 -3.95 1.58 -15.03
N ILE A 170 -5.05 1.72 -14.32
CA ILE A 170 -6.42 1.49 -14.81
C ILE A 170 -7.26 2.66 -14.33
N ALA A 171 -7.85 3.42 -15.24
CA ALA A 171 -8.77 4.49 -14.89
C ALA A 171 -10.21 3.98 -14.91
N LEU A 172 -10.94 4.28 -13.84
CA LEU A 172 -12.36 4.04 -13.72
C LEU A 172 -13.12 5.36 -13.77
N LYS A 173 -14.41 5.29 -14.15
CA LYS A 173 -15.29 6.45 -14.09
C LYS A 173 -15.28 7.06 -12.69
N TYR A 174 -15.22 8.38 -12.65
CA TYR A 174 -15.22 9.15 -11.40
C TYR A 174 -16.43 8.84 -10.53
N VAL A 175 -16.18 8.64 -9.25
CA VAL A 175 -17.22 8.52 -8.22
C VAL A 175 -16.93 9.57 -7.14
N PRO A 176 -17.86 10.53 -6.90
CA PRO A 176 -17.66 11.55 -5.88
C PRO A 176 -17.44 10.96 -4.49
N ILE A 177 -16.61 11.63 -3.67
CA ILE A 177 -16.24 11.19 -2.32
C ILE A 177 -17.47 11.06 -1.40
N ASP A 178 -18.45 11.94 -1.53
CA ASP A 178 -19.71 11.93 -0.77
C ASP A 178 -20.67 10.81 -1.16
N VAL A 179 -20.49 10.23 -2.35
CA VAL A 179 -21.24 9.07 -2.81
C VAL A 179 -20.62 7.77 -2.24
N LYS A 180 -19.30 7.62 -2.36
CA LYS A 180 -18.61 6.43 -1.87
C LYS A 180 -17.14 6.72 -1.53
N TYR A 181 -16.77 6.51 -0.25
CA TYR A 181 -15.38 6.57 0.18
C TYR A 181 -15.16 5.64 1.40
N PRO A 182 -14.09 4.82 1.46
CA PRO A 182 -13.13 4.62 0.38
C PRO A 182 -13.80 4.08 -0.88
N PRO A 183 -13.26 4.42 -2.05
CA PRO A 183 -13.84 3.95 -3.31
C PRO A 183 -13.66 2.44 -3.48
N GLU A 184 -14.47 1.86 -4.35
CA GLU A 184 -14.44 0.44 -4.70
C GLU A 184 -14.12 0.23 -6.18
N TRP A 185 -13.88 -1.03 -6.57
CA TRP A 185 -13.66 -1.40 -7.98
C TRP A 185 -14.89 -1.28 -8.85
N THR A 186 -16.07 -1.31 -8.22
CA THR A 186 -17.33 -1.26 -8.95
C THR A 186 -18.11 -0.01 -8.58
N THR A 187 -18.75 0.61 -9.55
CA THR A 187 -19.68 1.71 -9.29
C THR A 187 -21.01 1.15 -8.78
N PRO A 188 -21.59 1.74 -7.74
CA PRO A 188 -22.93 1.33 -7.26
C PRO A 188 -24.04 1.64 -8.27
N GLU A 189 -23.82 2.61 -9.15
CA GLU A 189 -24.80 3.08 -10.15
C GLU A 189 -24.32 2.73 -11.56
N SER A 190 -24.33 1.44 -11.92
CA SER A 190 -24.09 1.06 -13.30
C SER A 190 -25.40 1.11 -14.13
N PRO A 191 -25.31 1.32 -15.46
CA PRO A 191 -26.47 1.29 -16.35
C PRO A 191 -27.26 -0.04 -16.30
N SER A 192 -26.62 -1.13 -15.88
CA SER A 192 -27.25 -2.45 -15.73
C SER A 192 -28.00 -2.61 -14.41
N GLY A 193 -27.92 -1.67 -13.47
CA GLY A 193 -28.45 -1.77 -12.12
C GLY A 193 -27.71 -2.76 -11.21
N LYS A 194 -26.53 -3.25 -11.65
CA LYS A 194 -25.64 -4.11 -10.85
C LYS A 194 -24.30 -3.42 -10.67
N PRO A 195 -23.57 -3.64 -9.57
CA PRO A 195 -22.22 -3.10 -9.42
C PRO A 195 -21.31 -3.54 -10.57
N GLU A 196 -20.79 -2.61 -11.31
CA GLU A 196 -19.91 -2.87 -12.47
C GLU A 196 -18.64 -2.02 -12.40
N MET A 197 -17.55 -2.57 -12.95
CA MET A 197 -16.32 -1.83 -13.19
C MET A 197 -16.48 -1.09 -14.52
N ILE A 198 -16.59 0.23 -14.47
CA ILE A 198 -16.72 1.06 -15.66
C ILE A 198 -15.40 1.77 -15.93
N LEU A 199 -14.75 1.38 -17.03
CA LEU A 199 -13.49 1.99 -17.46
C LEU A 199 -13.71 3.43 -17.93
N ASP A 200 -12.75 4.29 -17.64
CA ASP A 200 -12.65 5.63 -18.23
C ASP A 200 -11.62 5.63 -19.35
N GLU A 201 -12.07 5.32 -20.56
CA GLU A 201 -11.23 5.23 -21.76
C GLU A 201 -10.63 6.59 -22.18
N GLY A 202 -11.07 7.69 -21.61
CA GLY A 202 -10.53 9.02 -21.88
C GLY A 202 -9.24 9.35 -21.13
N VAL A 203 -8.76 8.47 -20.24
CA VAL A 203 -7.54 8.66 -19.48
C VAL A 203 -6.41 7.83 -20.08
N THR A 204 -5.29 8.49 -20.41
CA THR A 204 -4.06 7.84 -20.89
C THR A 204 -2.91 8.12 -19.92
N TYR A 205 -1.95 7.20 -19.89
CA TYR A 205 -0.75 7.29 -19.03
C TYR A 205 0.54 7.50 -19.85
N ALA A 206 0.39 8.00 -21.07
CA ALA A 206 1.49 8.29 -21.99
C ALA A 206 2.12 9.67 -21.71
#